data_267d107cf035ef74c9bdd5498136e2ed
#
_entry.id   267d107cf035ef74c9bdd5498136e2ed
#
_cell.length_a   1.000
_cell.length_b   1.000
_cell.length_c   1.000
_cell.angle_alpha   90.00
_cell.angle_beta   90.00
_cell.angle_gamma   90.00
#
_symmetry.space_group_name_H-M   'P 1'
#
loop_
_entity.id
_entity.type
_entity.pdbx_description
1 polymer ?
#
loop_
_entity_poly.entity_id
_entity_poly.type
_entity_poly.pdbx_seq_one_letter_code
_entity_poly.pdbx_strand_id
1 'polypeptide(L)'
;LGAADFTGTGTDSSDASKVEAVAATYTYQGNLNTSFTGDDNLYIRLKTGNAGGWMKEKDEGGYLSSTNSNGDDLKVDKIWYTFPVGESNTFWVGPKIENYYMHATTPSIYSPTLKQFALGGNAAAYGASTNSGLGWAYNAENGFAVSSNVVSQQNYDASKNPTPDGFLANGSKTSWATQVGFTQPQYAVSAILNLKYNGWDDQYFSTSNGYARSSNSATGNSSNIGLRGWWRPADTGTA
;
A
#
# COMPACT_ATOMS: atom_id res chain seq x y z
N LEU A 1 -11.50 -3.91 -19.61
CA LEU A 1 -11.61 -5.21 -20.28
C LEU A 1 -10.40 -6.06 -19.94
N GLY A 2 -10.61 -7.28 -19.55
CA GLY A 2 -9.56 -8.25 -19.30
C GLY A 2 -9.89 -9.61 -19.93
N ALA A 3 -8.90 -10.25 -20.46
CA ALA A 3 -8.94 -11.64 -20.89
C ALA A 3 -7.64 -12.30 -20.49
N ALA A 4 -7.69 -13.55 -20.08
CA ALA A 4 -6.52 -14.35 -19.80
C ALA A 4 -6.74 -15.77 -20.30
N ASP A 5 -5.69 -16.33 -20.84
CA ASP A 5 -5.59 -17.74 -21.16
C ASP A 5 -4.48 -18.33 -20.28
N PHE A 6 -4.85 -19.28 -19.43
CA PHE A 6 -3.91 -19.96 -18.57
C PHE A 6 -3.78 -21.40 -19.01
N THR A 7 -2.60 -21.75 -19.48
CA THR A 7 -2.24 -23.13 -19.80
C THR A 7 -1.33 -23.67 -18.72
N GLY A 8 -1.72 -24.74 -18.05
CA GLY A 8 -0.93 -25.33 -16.97
C GLY A 8 -1.38 -26.73 -16.62
N THR A 9 -0.51 -27.47 -15.94
CA THR A 9 -0.80 -28.77 -15.36
C THR A 9 -0.82 -28.62 -13.83
N GLY A 10 -1.92 -28.98 -13.20
CA GLY A 10 -2.06 -28.92 -11.74
C GLY A 10 -3.43 -28.46 -11.31
N THR A 11 -3.56 -28.06 -10.05
CA THR A 11 -4.81 -27.56 -9.47
C THR A 11 -5.32 -26.29 -10.14
N ASP A 12 -4.44 -25.53 -10.76
CA ASP A 12 -4.77 -24.28 -11.45
C ASP A 12 -5.43 -24.50 -12.82
N SER A 13 -5.27 -25.69 -13.39
CA SER A 13 -5.93 -26.06 -14.66
C SER A 13 -7.45 -26.11 -14.57
N SER A 14 -8.02 -26.30 -13.37
CA SER A 14 -9.46 -26.28 -13.17
C SER A 14 -10.05 -24.86 -13.22
N ASP A 15 -9.24 -23.86 -13.00
CA ASP A 15 -9.64 -22.45 -13.06
C ASP A 15 -9.33 -21.81 -14.41
N ALA A 16 -8.45 -22.40 -15.21
CA ALA A 16 -8.15 -21.95 -16.57
C ALA A 16 -9.40 -21.87 -17.45
N SER A 17 -10.28 -22.86 -17.37
CA SER A 17 -11.52 -22.89 -18.14
C SER A 17 -12.54 -21.80 -17.74
N LYS A 18 -12.34 -21.15 -16.59
CA LYS A 18 -13.22 -20.07 -16.11
C LYS A 18 -12.80 -18.68 -16.59
N VAL A 19 -11.62 -18.55 -17.21
CA VAL A 19 -11.03 -17.26 -17.56
C VAL A 19 -10.81 -17.05 -19.06
N GLU A 20 -11.20 -17.99 -19.88
CA GLU A 20 -11.10 -17.92 -21.36
C GLU A 20 -12.06 -16.90 -21.99
N ALA A 21 -12.88 -16.24 -21.20
CA ALA A 21 -13.81 -15.23 -21.68
C ALA A 21 -13.30 -13.82 -21.44
N VAL A 22 -13.64 -12.90 -22.34
CA VAL A 22 -13.39 -11.47 -22.14
C VAL A 22 -14.30 -10.96 -21.01
N ALA A 23 -13.70 -10.51 -19.93
CA ALA A 23 -14.42 -9.90 -18.80
C ALA A 23 -14.44 -8.38 -18.93
N ALA A 24 -15.64 -7.80 -18.83
CA ALA A 24 -15.82 -6.37 -18.74
C ALA A 24 -16.12 -6.00 -17.28
N THR A 25 -15.17 -5.36 -16.63
CA THR A 25 -15.25 -4.99 -15.22
C THR A 25 -14.96 -3.51 -15.04
N TYR A 26 -15.34 -2.96 -13.91
CA TYR A 26 -15.03 -1.60 -13.55
C TYR A 26 -14.46 -1.49 -12.13
N THR A 27 -13.71 -0.44 -11.91
CA THR A 27 -13.36 0.07 -10.59
C THR A 27 -13.62 1.56 -10.61
N TYR A 28 -14.42 2.03 -9.67
CA TYR A 28 -14.63 3.45 -9.42
C TYR A 28 -13.86 3.87 -8.16
N GLN A 29 -13.16 4.99 -8.25
CA GLN A 29 -12.46 5.59 -7.12
C GLN A 29 -12.72 7.09 -7.13
N GLY A 30 -13.42 7.58 -6.11
CA GLY A 30 -13.63 9.00 -5.86
C GLY A 30 -12.69 9.49 -4.77
N ASN A 31 -11.89 10.52 -5.07
CA ASN A 31 -10.99 11.16 -4.11
C ASN A 31 -11.57 12.53 -3.74
N LEU A 32 -11.90 12.71 -2.48
CA LEU A 32 -12.37 13.96 -1.91
C LEU A 32 -11.22 14.59 -1.13
N ASN A 33 -10.96 15.86 -1.40
CA ASN A 33 -9.95 16.64 -0.72
C ASN A 33 -10.62 17.91 -0.19
N THR A 34 -10.47 18.15 1.11
CA THR A 34 -11.04 19.31 1.78
C THR A 34 -9.98 19.96 2.66
N SER A 35 -9.77 21.25 2.50
CA SER A 35 -8.90 22.05 3.35
C SER A 35 -9.73 22.92 4.28
N PHE A 36 -9.26 23.08 5.51
CA PHE A 36 -9.86 23.98 6.51
C PHE A 36 -9.06 25.27 6.67
N THR A 37 -7.75 25.23 6.40
CA THR A 37 -6.83 26.35 6.58
C THR A 37 -6.24 26.87 5.28
N GLY A 38 -6.36 26.11 4.19
CA GLY A 38 -5.75 26.38 2.89
C GLY A 38 -4.51 25.52 2.62
N ASP A 39 -3.77 25.14 3.67
CA ASP A 39 -2.51 24.39 3.56
C ASP A 39 -2.62 22.94 4.06
N ASP A 40 -3.74 22.58 4.65
CA ASP A 40 -4.06 21.26 5.16
C ASP A 40 -4.93 20.46 4.17
N ASN A 41 -5.11 19.19 4.41
CA ASN A 41 -5.98 18.34 3.59
C ASN A 41 -6.63 17.22 4.40
N LEU A 42 -7.95 17.22 4.45
CA LEU A 42 -8.72 16.04 4.80
C LEU A 42 -8.97 15.24 3.51
N TYR A 43 -8.32 14.10 3.41
CA TYR A 43 -8.48 13.18 2.28
C TYR A 43 -9.45 12.06 2.63
N ILE A 44 -10.44 11.84 1.75
CA ILE A 44 -11.36 10.72 1.83
C ILE A 44 -11.39 10.02 0.46
N ARG A 45 -11.17 8.71 0.44
CA ARG A 45 -11.33 7.90 -0.76
C ARG A 45 -12.53 6.99 -0.65
N LEU A 46 -13.44 7.16 -1.59
CA LEU A 46 -14.55 6.25 -1.83
C LEU A 46 -14.17 5.27 -2.93
N LYS A 47 -14.51 4.02 -2.78
CA LYS A 47 -14.17 2.99 -3.76
C LYS A 47 -15.26 1.94 -3.89
N THR A 48 -15.50 1.52 -5.14
CA THR A 48 -16.36 0.39 -5.48
C THR A 48 -15.87 -0.30 -6.74
N GLY A 49 -16.37 -1.50 -7.03
CA GLY A 49 -16.03 -2.21 -8.25
C GLY A 49 -16.45 -3.67 -8.22
N ASN A 50 -16.50 -4.25 -9.40
CA ASN A 50 -16.88 -5.65 -9.63
C ASN A 50 -15.76 -6.49 -10.26
N ALA A 51 -14.53 -5.98 -10.29
CA ALA A 51 -13.37 -6.72 -10.79
C ALA A 51 -12.99 -7.84 -9.81
N GLY A 52 -13.35 -9.05 -10.14
CA GLY A 52 -13.12 -10.27 -9.33
C GLY A 52 -12.35 -11.34 -10.10
N GLY A 53 -12.35 -12.55 -9.55
CA GLY A 53 -11.67 -13.70 -10.14
C GLY A 53 -10.16 -13.48 -10.32
N TRP A 54 -9.60 -14.00 -11.40
CA TRP A 54 -8.18 -13.96 -11.68
C TRP A 54 -7.55 -12.55 -11.64
N MET A 55 -8.31 -11.50 -11.99
CA MET A 55 -7.81 -10.12 -11.98
C MET A 55 -7.47 -9.62 -10.57
N LYS A 56 -7.94 -10.31 -9.55
CA LYS A 56 -7.74 -9.99 -8.13
C LYS A 56 -6.87 -11.01 -7.42
N GLU A 57 -6.52 -12.10 -8.10
CA GLU A 57 -5.66 -13.12 -7.51
C GLU A 57 -4.31 -12.50 -7.10
N LYS A 58 -3.94 -12.75 -5.85
CA LYS A 58 -2.70 -12.22 -5.27
C LYS A 58 -1.51 -13.14 -5.52
N ASP A 59 -1.56 -13.86 -6.61
CA ASP A 59 -0.44 -14.64 -7.11
C ASP A 59 0.56 -13.78 -7.90
N GLU A 60 1.62 -14.40 -8.35
CA GLU A 60 2.73 -13.70 -8.98
C GLU A 60 2.44 -13.14 -10.37
N GLY A 61 1.29 -13.40 -10.96
CA GLY A 61 1.04 -13.07 -12.36
C GLY A 61 -0.27 -12.35 -12.69
N GLY A 62 -1.28 -12.50 -11.86
CA GLY A 62 -2.65 -12.11 -12.23
C GLY A 62 -3.17 -10.82 -11.61
N TYR A 63 -2.58 -10.35 -10.51
CA TYR A 63 -3.16 -9.23 -9.76
C TYR A 63 -2.95 -7.88 -10.45
N LEU A 64 -3.99 -7.36 -11.08
CA LEU A 64 -3.96 -6.05 -11.71
C LEU A 64 -3.99 -4.94 -10.65
N SER A 65 -3.21 -3.88 -10.88
CA SER A 65 -3.05 -2.79 -9.89
C SER A 65 -4.32 -1.99 -9.64
N SER A 66 -5.24 -1.97 -10.58
CA SER A 66 -6.46 -1.15 -10.53
C SER A 66 -7.72 -1.92 -10.15
N THR A 67 -7.62 -3.19 -9.76
CA THR A 67 -8.79 -4.00 -9.46
C THR A 67 -9.38 -3.70 -8.10
N ASN A 68 -10.71 -3.73 -8.04
CA ASN A 68 -11.48 -3.71 -6.80
C ASN A 68 -12.73 -4.57 -6.96
N SER A 69 -13.03 -5.35 -5.95
CA SER A 69 -14.19 -6.21 -5.91
C SER A 69 -14.80 -6.16 -4.51
N ASN A 70 -15.77 -5.29 -4.32
CA ASN A 70 -16.49 -5.12 -3.07
C ASN A 70 -18.02 -5.20 -3.24
N GLY A 71 -18.46 -5.85 -4.32
CA GLY A 71 -19.87 -6.15 -4.54
C GLY A 71 -20.71 -4.94 -4.92
N ASP A 72 -20.14 -4.01 -5.65
CA ASP A 72 -20.78 -2.76 -6.08
C ASP A 72 -21.15 -1.78 -4.95
N ASP A 73 -20.82 -2.11 -3.69
CA ASP A 73 -21.02 -1.23 -2.55
C ASP A 73 -20.01 -0.06 -2.58
N LEU A 74 -20.48 1.15 -2.47
CA LEU A 74 -19.62 2.31 -2.29
C LEU A 74 -19.14 2.39 -0.84
N LYS A 75 -17.83 2.24 -0.61
CA LYS A 75 -17.24 2.18 0.73
C LYS A 75 -16.15 3.24 0.91
N VAL A 76 -16.01 3.72 2.14
CA VAL A 76 -14.84 4.53 2.53
C VAL A 76 -13.64 3.59 2.55
N ASP A 77 -12.77 3.76 1.56
CA ASP A 77 -11.54 2.97 1.42
C ASP A 77 -10.41 3.56 2.27
N LYS A 78 -10.34 4.88 2.35
CA LYS A 78 -9.34 5.61 3.13
C LYS A 78 -9.90 6.91 3.68
N ILE A 79 -9.34 7.33 4.82
CA ILE A 79 -9.61 8.64 5.41
C ILE A 79 -8.45 9.04 6.32
N TRP A 80 -7.88 10.22 6.09
CA TRP A 80 -6.85 10.80 6.93
C TRP A 80 -6.77 12.32 6.76
N TYR A 81 -6.10 12.95 7.73
CA TYR A 81 -5.81 14.37 7.72
C TYR A 81 -4.30 14.59 7.58
N THR A 82 -3.93 15.56 6.75
CA THR A 82 -2.55 15.97 6.48
C THR A 82 -2.43 17.46 6.77
N PHE A 83 -1.38 17.85 7.47
CA PHE A 83 -1.12 19.26 7.75
C PHE A 83 0.38 19.56 7.79
N PRO A 84 0.79 20.74 7.29
CA PRO A 84 2.17 21.19 7.36
C PRO A 84 2.47 21.79 8.75
N VAL A 85 3.75 21.73 9.15
CA VAL A 85 4.30 22.44 10.29
C VAL A 85 5.60 23.11 9.85
N GLY A 86 5.56 24.42 9.71
CA GLY A 86 6.63 25.17 9.05
C GLY A 86 6.71 24.82 7.56
N GLU A 87 7.83 25.11 6.93
CA GLU A 87 8.00 25.00 5.47
C GLU A 87 8.38 23.59 5.00
N SER A 88 8.99 22.78 5.88
CA SER A 88 9.63 21.53 5.51
C SER A 88 9.01 20.27 6.14
N ASN A 89 8.08 20.42 7.07
CA ASN A 89 7.50 19.29 7.78
C ASN A 89 6.05 19.07 7.40
N THR A 90 5.69 17.82 7.20
CA THR A 90 4.31 17.38 6.95
C THR A 90 3.95 16.28 7.94
N PHE A 91 2.75 16.36 8.49
CA PHE A 91 2.21 15.37 9.41
C PHE A 91 0.94 14.76 8.85
N TRP A 92 0.73 13.50 9.17
CA TRP A 92 -0.47 12.74 8.81
C TRP A 92 -1.03 12.06 10.04
N VAL A 93 -2.34 12.02 10.12
CA VAL A 93 -3.07 11.24 11.13
C VAL A 93 -4.39 10.77 10.54
N GLY A 94 -4.75 9.54 10.78
CA GLY A 94 -6.04 9.04 10.30
C GLY A 94 -6.40 7.65 10.80
N PRO A 95 -7.71 7.37 10.88
CA PRO A 95 -8.19 6.05 11.27
C PRO A 95 -8.02 4.99 10.19
N LYS A 96 -7.78 5.40 8.95
CA LYS A 96 -7.65 4.50 7.79
C LYS A 96 -6.70 5.09 6.76
N ILE A 97 -5.41 5.12 7.10
CA ILE A 97 -4.32 5.63 6.26
C ILE A 97 -3.43 4.50 5.77
N GLU A 98 -2.97 4.60 4.56
CA GLU A 98 -1.99 3.69 3.97
C GLU A 98 -0.58 4.24 4.19
N ASN A 99 0.31 3.42 4.73
CA ASN A 99 1.64 3.85 5.17
C ASN A 99 2.47 4.55 4.08
N TYR A 100 2.41 4.09 2.83
CA TYR A 100 3.23 4.66 1.76
C TYR A 100 2.85 6.08 1.35
N TYR A 101 1.66 6.58 1.72
CA TYR A 101 1.30 7.99 1.53
C TYR A 101 2.06 8.93 2.46
N MET A 102 2.67 8.38 3.50
CA MET A 102 3.45 9.13 4.49
C MET A 102 4.97 9.05 4.24
N HIS A 103 5.38 8.48 3.11
CA HIS A 103 6.78 8.45 2.71
C HIS A 103 7.20 9.76 2.06
N ALA A 104 8.34 10.30 2.48
CA ALA A 104 8.89 11.55 1.95
C ALA A 104 9.39 11.42 0.51
N THR A 105 9.88 10.24 0.14
CA THR A 105 10.39 9.97 -1.21
C THR A 105 9.53 8.91 -1.88
N THR A 106 8.97 9.25 -3.03
CA THR A 106 8.16 8.33 -3.83
C THR A 106 9.00 7.14 -4.30
N PRO A 107 8.54 5.91 -4.05
CA PRO A 107 9.31 4.72 -4.42
C PRO A 107 9.44 4.52 -5.93
N SER A 108 8.50 4.98 -6.73
CA SER A 108 8.55 4.92 -8.18
C SER A 108 7.66 6.01 -8.78
N ILE A 109 8.06 6.53 -9.93
CA ILE A 109 7.25 7.44 -10.76
C ILE A 109 6.42 6.68 -11.80
N TYR A 110 6.66 5.39 -11.96
CA TYR A 110 5.98 4.55 -12.94
C TYR A 110 4.73 3.92 -12.36
N SER A 111 3.65 3.91 -13.15
CA SER A 111 2.39 3.25 -12.80
C SER A 111 2.39 1.82 -13.35
N PRO A 112 2.52 0.80 -12.52
CA PRO A 112 2.55 -0.57 -12.99
C PRO A 112 1.16 -1.08 -13.35
N THR A 113 1.08 -1.94 -14.36
CA THR A 113 -0.14 -2.68 -14.70
C THR A 113 -0.41 -3.77 -13.66
N LEU A 114 0.62 -4.48 -13.24
CA LEU A 114 0.52 -5.54 -12.24
C LEU A 114 0.84 -5.00 -10.84
N LYS A 115 0.06 -5.41 -9.87
CA LYS A 115 0.16 -4.95 -8.48
C LYS A 115 1.50 -5.29 -7.84
N GLN A 116 2.10 -6.40 -8.21
CA GLN A 116 3.39 -6.83 -7.71
C GLN A 116 4.53 -5.84 -7.98
N PHE A 117 4.40 -5.04 -9.03
CA PHE A 117 5.35 -3.97 -9.33
C PHE A 117 4.96 -2.62 -8.74
N ALA A 118 3.80 -2.53 -8.07
CA ALA A 118 3.47 -1.36 -7.28
C ALA A 118 4.49 -1.18 -6.17
N LEU A 119 4.72 0.06 -5.77
CA LEU A 119 5.76 0.39 -4.78
C LEU A 119 7.14 -0.18 -5.20
N GLY A 120 7.31 -0.41 -6.55
CA GLY A 120 8.50 -0.92 -7.20
C GLY A 120 8.86 -2.35 -6.81
N GLY A 121 7.91 -3.20 -6.53
CA GLY A 121 8.14 -4.62 -6.31
C GLY A 121 8.64 -5.00 -4.91
N ASN A 122 8.64 -4.09 -3.94
CA ASN A 122 9.06 -4.37 -2.58
C ASN A 122 7.98 -3.98 -1.57
N ALA A 123 6.87 -4.71 -1.58
CA ALA A 123 5.75 -4.47 -0.67
C ALA A 123 6.11 -4.74 0.79
N ALA A 124 7.04 -5.66 1.06
CA ALA A 124 7.46 -5.97 2.42
C ALA A 124 8.09 -4.76 3.12
N ALA A 125 8.89 -3.98 2.40
CA ALA A 125 9.53 -2.80 2.96
C ALA A 125 8.64 -1.54 2.83
N TYR A 126 8.07 -1.30 1.65
CA TYR A 126 7.29 -0.08 1.41
C TYR A 126 5.83 -0.21 1.86
N GLY A 127 5.32 -1.42 1.97
CA GLY A 127 4.01 -1.75 2.46
C GLY A 127 2.86 -1.26 1.59
N ALA A 128 1.70 -1.75 1.87
CA ALA A 128 0.42 -1.22 1.42
C ALA A 128 -0.58 -1.44 2.55
N SER A 129 -0.15 -1.10 3.73
CA SER A 129 -0.85 -1.38 4.98
C SER A 129 -1.79 -0.24 5.29
N THR A 130 -3.09 -0.53 5.30
CA THR A 130 -4.13 0.47 5.58
C THR A 130 -4.75 0.20 6.93
N ASN A 131 -4.50 1.08 7.88
CA ASN A 131 -5.09 1.04 9.22
C ASN A 131 -5.01 2.41 9.88
N SER A 132 -5.37 2.49 11.15
CA SER A 132 -5.11 3.69 11.95
C SER A 132 -3.62 3.97 11.98
N GLY A 133 -3.25 5.20 11.71
CA GLY A 133 -1.85 5.54 11.60
C GLY A 133 -1.56 7.02 11.76
N LEU A 134 -0.29 7.28 11.96
CA LEU A 134 0.28 8.62 11.98
C LEU A 134 1.65 8.60 11.31
N GLY A 135 2.07 9.73 10.80
CA GLY A 135 3.36 9.88 10.16
C GLY A 135 3.84 11.32 10.15
N TRP A 136 5.12 11.41 9.90
CA TRP A 136 5.84 12.66 9.73
C TRP A 136 6.83 12.52 8.58
N ALA A 137 6.99 13.59 7.83
CA ALA A 137 8.04 13.72 6.83
C ALA A 137 8.68 15.11 6.90
N TYR A 138 9.98 15.12 6.70
CA TYR A 138 10.80 16.30 6.48
C TYR A 138 11.32 16.29 5.05
N ASN A 139 11.13 17.38 4.34
CA ASN A 139 11.61 17.57 2.98
C ASN A 139 12.42 18.86 2.93
N ALA A 140 13.73 18.73 2.67
CA ALA A 140 14.62 19.86 2.50
C ALA A 140 14.58 20.37 1.04
N GLU A 141 14.81 21.65 0.84
CA GLU A 141 14.85 22.29 -0.49
C GLU A 141 15.87 21.66 -1.45
N ASN A 142 16.95 21.11 -0.93
CA ASN A 142 17.99 20.46 -1.73
C ASN A 142 17.63 19.05 -2.23
N GLY A 143 16.43 18.56 -1.88
CA GLY A 143 15.93 17.25 -2.27
C GLY A 143 16.17 16.12 -1.25
N PHE A 144 16.89 16.40 -0.14
CA PHE A 144 17.00 15.44 0.96
C PHE A 144 15.68 15.31 1.70
N ALA A 145 15.30 14.09 2.06
CA ALA A 145 14.07 13.83 2.73
C ALA A 145 14.18 12.68 3.74
N VAL A 146 13.46 12.81 4.84
CA VAL A 146 13.31 11.77 5.87
C VAL A 146 11.85 11.65 6.21
N SER A 147 11.35 10.44 6.39
CA SER A 147 10.02 10.21 6.93
C SER A 147 9.99 9.04 7.89
N SER A 148 9.05 9.10 8.83
CA SER A 148 8.75 8.00 9.72
C SER A 148 7.25 7.93 9.92
N ASN A 149 6.70 6.72 9.82
CA ASN A 149 5.27 6.49 10.00
C ASN A 149 4.99 5.17 10.68
N VAL A 150 3.85 5.12 11.34
CA VAL A 150 3.35 3.91 12.00
C VAL A 150 1.89 3.71 11.64
N VAL A 151 1.54 2.48 11.29
CA VAL A 151 0.16 2.01 11.15
C VAL A 151 -0.05 0.80 12.05
N SER A 152 -1.20 0.75 12.72
CA SER A 152 -1.49 -0.29 13.69
C SER A 152 -2.91 -0.80 13.52
N GLN A 153 -3.06 -2.11 13.44
CA GLN A 153 -4.38 -2.75 13.39
C GLN A 153 -5.04 -2.67 14.76
N GLN A 154 -6.27 -2.17 14.75
CA GLN A 154 -7.12 -2.23 15.92
C GLN A 154 -8.06 -3.42 15.75
N ASN A 155 -7.83 -4.49 16.51
CA ASN A 155 -8.79 -5.57 16.59
C ASN A 155 -9.88 -5.19 17.59
N TYR A 156 -11.01 -4.76 17.06
CA TYR A 156 -12.20 -4.46 17.85
C TYR A 156 -13.08 -5.70 17.98
N ASP A 157 -12.52 -6.79 18.44
CA ASP A 157 -13.31 -7.96 18.77
C ASP A 157 -13.52 -8.03 20.29
N ALA A 158 -14.57 -7.38 20.76
CA ALA A 158 -14.95 -7.37 22.17
C ALA A 158 -15.23 -8.78 22.74
N SER A 159 -15.32 -9.81 21.88
CA SER A 159 -15.53 -11.21 22.29
C SER A 159 -14.23 -11.97 22.55
N LYS A 160 -13.08 -11.43 22.16
CA LYS A 160 -11.81 -12.13 22.15
C LYS A 160 -10.80 -11.57 23.15
N ASN A 161 -11.15 -11.52 24.43
CA ASN A 161 -10.13 -11.39 25.46
C ASN A 161 -9.92 -10.02 26.14
N PRO A 162 -9.55 -10.04 27.43
CA PRO A 162 -9.32 -8.84 28.24
C PRO A 162 -8.02 -8.08 27.93
N THR A 163 -7.25 -8.45 26.91
CA THR A 163 -6.13 -7.62 26.46
C THR A 163 -6.67 -6.46 25.65
N PRO A 164 -6.42 -5.22 26.05
CA PRO A 164 -6.86 -4.06 25.30
C PRO A 164 -6.15 -4.02 23.96
N ASP A 165 -6.85 -4.42 22.91
CA ASP A 165 -6.43 -4.24 21.53
C ASP A 165 -6.79 -2.81 21.11
N GLY A 166 -5.80 -1.97 21.00
CA GLY A 166 -5.98 -0.58 20.59
C GLY A 166 -4.86 -0.14 19.66
N PHE A 167 -4.87 1.12 19.27
CA PHE A 167 -3.77 1.70 18.52
C PHE A 167 -2.48 1.60 19.34
N LEU A 168 -1.46 0.92 18.77
CA LEU A 168 -0.16 0.64 19.42
C LEU A 168 -0.24 -0.14 20.74
N ALA A 169 -1.30 -0.89 20.97
CA ALA A 169 -1.37 -1.79 22.13
C ALA A 169 -0.38 -2.97 21.96
N ASN A 170 -0.03 -3.61 23.06
CA ASN A 170 1.02 -4.64 23.11
C ASN A 170 0.77 -5.84 22.16
N GLY A 171 -0.50 -6.19 21.89
CA GLY A 171 -0.90 -7.27 20.97
C GLY A 171 -1.20 -6.79 19.55
N SER A 172 -1.18 -5.50 19.27
CA SER A 172 -1.60 -4.97 18.00
C SER A 172 -0.56 -5.22 16.91
N LYS A 173 -1.01 -5.74 15.79
CA LYS A 173 -0.16 -5.86 14.60
C LYS A 173 0.22 -4.45 14.13
N THR A 174 1.50 -4.16 14.08
CA THR A 174 2.01 -2.82 13.83
C THR A 174 3.09 -2.85 12.76
N SER A 175 3.08 -1.88 11.86
CA SER A 175 4.12 -1.64 10.87
C SER A 175 4.69 -0.23 11.11
N TRP A 176 5.98 -0.14 11.37
CA TRP A 176 6.71 1.10 11.58
C TRP A 176 7.78 1.25 10.51
N ALA A 177 7.59 2.18 9.60
CA ALA A 177 8.48 2.44 8.48
C ALA A 177 9.23 3.77 8.66
N THR A 178 10.54 3.73 8.45
CA THR A 178 11.40 4.93 8.42
C THR A 178 12.17 4.94 7.10
N GLN A 179 12.10 6.05 6.37
CA GLN A 179 12.71 6.23 5.07
C GLN A 179 13.66 7.42 5.09
N VAL A 180 14.78 7.27 4.40
CA VAL A 180 15.67 8.37 4.02
C VAL A 180 15.78 8.38 2.51
N GLY A 181 15.71 9.53 1.89
CA GLY A 181 15.77 9.64 0.45
C GLY A 181 16.33 10.94 -0.04
N PHE A 182 16.62 10.95 -1.33
CA PHE A 182 17.10 12.11 -2.04
C PHE A 182 16.44 12.13 -3.43
N THR A 183 15.78 13.22 -3.75
CA THR A 183 15.02 13.38 -4.99
C THR A 183 15.51 14.59 -5.76
N GLN A 184 15.77 14.39 -7.04
CA GLN A 184 16.06 15.42 -8.02
C GLN A 184 15.09 15.29 -9.19
N PRO A 185 14.97 16.29 -10.08
CA PRO A 185 14.02 16.24 -11.20
C PRO A 185 14.16 15.01 -12.10
N GLN A 186 15.36 14.47 -12.22
CA GLN A 186 15.67 13.37 -13.13
C GLN A 186 15.89 12.02 -12.44
N TYR A 187 16.04 11.98 -11.13
CA TYR A 187 16.24 10.73 -10.38
C TYR A 187 15.84 10.86 -8.93
N ALA A 188 15.60 9.74 -8.32
CA ALA A 188 15.54 9.64 -6.86
C ALA A 188 16.18 8.34 -6.39
N VAL A 189 16.72 8.39 -5.19
CA VAL A 189 17.21 7.22 -4.46
C VAL A 189 16.67 7.26 -3.04
N SER A 190 16.34 6.11 -2.50
CA SER A 190 15.89 6.02 -1.11
C SER A 190 16.22 4.67 -0.49
N ALA A 191 16.33 4.69 0.83
CA ALA A 191 16.40 3.49 1.67
C ALA A 191 15.28 3.55 2.71
N ILE A 192 14.67 2.42 2.97
CA ILE A 192 13.61 2.28 3.97
C ILE A 192 13.88 1.08 4.86
N LEU A 193 13.61 1.26 6.15
CA LEU A 193 13.53 0.19 7.13
C LEU A 193 12.07 0.12 7.61
N ASN A 194 11.46 -1.04 7.49
CA ASN A 194 10.12 -1.30 7.99
C ASN A 194 10.16 -2.43 9.03
N LEU A 195 9.86 -2.07 10.26
CA LEU A 195 9.76 -2.99 11.39
C LEU A 195 8.30 -3.39 11.56
N LYS A 196 8.06 -4.69 11.55
CA LYS A 196 6.71 -5.26 11.68
C LYS A 196 6.62 -6.09 12.93
N TYR A 197 5.56 -5.90 13.69
CA TYR A 197 5.34 -6.50 15.00
C TYR A 197 4.07 -7.33 15.03
N ASN A 198 4.07 -8.36 15.87
CA ASN A 198 2.91 -9.20 16.18
C ASN A 198 2.31 -9.89 14.95
N GLY A 199 3.16 -10.33 14.03
CA GLY A 199 2.70 -11.04 12.83
C GLY A 199 2.00 -10.15 11.81
N TRP A 200 2.38 -8.86 11.72
CA TRP A 200 1.93 -8.02 10.61
C TRP A 200 2.33 -8.65 9.29
N ASP A 201 1.37 -8.91 8.42
CA ASP A 201 1.61 -9.36 7.07
C ASP A 201 1.12 -8.34 6.03
N ASP A 202 1.82 -8.26 4.92
CA ASP A 202 1.34 -7.53 3.75
C ASP A 202 0.43 -8.43 2.95
N GLN A 203 -0.84 -8.12 2.95
CA GLN A 203 -1.87 -8.88 2.26
C GLN A 203 -1.75 -8.86 0.73
N TYR A 204 -0.78 -8.11 0.16
CA TYR A 204 -0.67 -7.91 -1.28
C TYR A 204 0.00 -9.05 -2.01
N PHE A 205 0.88 -9.81 -1.37
CA PHE A 205 1.58 -10.91 -2.01
C PHE A 205 1.54 -12.14 -1.13
N SER A 206 0.75 -13.11 -1.54
CA SER A 206 0.93 -14.48 -1.11
C SER A 206 1.88 -15.12 -2.08
N THR A 207 3.09 -15.29 -1.68
CA THR A 207 3.90 -16.28 -2.35
C THR A 207 3.37 -17.66 -2.03
N SER A 208 3.34 -18.55 -3.01
CA SER A 208 3.03 -19.98 -2.82
C SER A 208 3.94 -20.66 -1.79
N ASN A 209 5.07 -20.07 -1.49
CA ASN A 209 5.95 -20.43 -0.39
C ASN A 209 5.46 -19.96 0.98
N GLY A 210 4.24 -19.56 1.07
CA GLY A 210 3.34 -19.42 2.22
C GLY A 210 3.88 -19.30 3.64
N TYR A 211 5.08 -18.83 3.81
CA TYR A 211 5.70 -18.73 5.13
C TYR A 211 4.93 -17.81 6.07
N ALA A 212 4.24 -16.84 5.50
CA ALA A 212 3.50 -15.87 6.30
C ALA A 212 2.00 -16.16 6.40
N ARG A 213 1.46 -17.10 5.62
CA ARG A 213 0.00 -17.25 5.52
C ARG A 213 -0.60 -18.48 6.17
N SER A 214 0.17 -19.48 6.41
CA SER A 214 -0.35 -20.74 6.96
C SER A 214 -0.65 -20.66 8.46
N SER A 215 -0.26 -19.61 9.12
CA SER A 215 -0.55 -19.46 10.53
C SER A 215 -1.22 -18.11 10.81
N ASN A 216 -2.53 -18.15 11.01
CA ASN A 216 -3.25 -17.09 11.73
C ASN A 216 -2.69 -16.83 13.14
N SER A 217 -1.62 -17.49 13.50
CA SER A 217 -0.93 -17.44 14.77
C SER A 217 0.52 -16.96 14.67
N ALA A 218 0.95 -16.42 13.52
CA ALA A 218 2.27 -15.82 13.42
C ALA A 218 2.34 -14.57 14.30
N THR A 219 2.94 -14.71 15.45
CA THR A 219 3.21 -13.61 16.39
C THR A 219 4.63 -13.07 16.20
N GLY A 220 5.29 -13.43 15.14
CA GLY A 220 6.66 -13.06 14.86
C GLY A 220 6.82 -11.58 14.49
N ASN A 221 8.00 -11.05 14.76
CA ASN A 221 8.41 -9.74 14.29
C ASN A 221 9.30 -9.90 13.07
N SER A 222 9.29 -8.92 12.18
CA SER A 222 10.18 -8.88 11.01
C SER A 222 10.78 -7.51 10.81
N SER A 223 11.97 -7.49 10.19
CA SER A 223 12.66 -6.27 9.75
C SER A 223 12.88 -6.36 8.24
N ASN A 224 12.38 -5.37 7.53
CA ASN A 224 12.40 -5.36 6.07
C ASN A 224 13.15 -4.11 5.60
N ILE A 225 14.16 -4.32 4.77
CA ILE A 225 14.97 -3.24 4.20
C ILE A 225 14.66 -3.15 2.71
N GLY A 226 14.40 -1.93 2.23
CA GLY A 226 14.21 -1.64 0.83
C GLY A 226 15.17 -0.57 0.35
N LEU A 227 15.81 -0.82 -0.78
CA LEU A 227 16.57 0.18 -1.52
C LEU A 227 15.84 0.47 -2.83
N ARG A 228 15.73 1.73 -3.18
CA ARG A 228 14.95 2.18 -4.30
C ARG A 228 15.61 3.30 -5.04
N GLY A 229 15.41 3.28 -6.34
CA GLY A 229 15.75 4.38 -7.18
C GLY A 229 14.90 4.39 -8.45
N TRP A 230 14.73 5.55 -9.01
CA TRP A 230 14.22 5.73 -10.35
C TRP A 230 15.07 6.78 -11.06
N TRP A 231 15.10 6.66 -12.36
CA TRP A 231 15.78 7.59 -13.22
C TRP A 231 14.91 7.90 -14.43
N ARG A 232 14.84 9.18 -14.77
CA ARG A 232 14.17 9.67 -15.97
C ARG A 232 15.26 10.22 -16.89
N PRO A 233 15.43 9.69 -18.11
CA PRO A 233 16.33 10.30 -19.08
C PRO A 233 16.00 11.77 -19.27
N ALA A 234 17.00 12.59 -19.50
CA ALA A 234 16.76 13.98 -19.88
C ALA A 234 15.88 13.99 -21.13
N ASP A 235 14.89 14.89 -21.14
CA ASP A 235 14.05 15.08 -22.30
C ASP A 235 14.96 15.52 -23.46
N THR A 236 15.17 14.64 -24.42
CA THR A 236 16.01 14.92 -25.59
C THR A 236 15.21 15.73 -26.64
N GLY A 237 14.25 16.52 -26.19
CA GLY A 237 13.67 17.59 -26.99
C GLY A 237 12.94 17.16 -28.26
N THR A 238 12.38 15.96 -28.30
CA THR A 238 11.39 15.63 -29.33
C THR A 238 10.01 15.90 -28.79
N ALA A 239 9.55 17.10 -29.03
CA ALA A 239 8.16 17.47 -28.91
C ALA A 239 7.31 16.71 -29.96
#